data_83386350645f2cf7bdf028877b85738e
#
_entry.id   83386350645f2cf7bdf028877b85738e
#
_cell.length_a   1.000
_cell.length_b   1.000
_cell.length_c   1.000
_cell.angle_alpha   90.00
_cell.angle_beta   90.00
_cell.angle_gamma   90.00
#
_symmetry.space_group_name_H-M   'P 1'
#
loop_
_entity.id
_entity.type
_entity.pdbx_description
1 polymer ?
#
loop_
_entity_poly.entity_id
_entity_poly.type
_entity_poly.pdbx_seq_one_letter_code
_entity_poly.pdbx_strand_id
1 'polypeptide(L)'
;QTNSTHTTLQSPISALDQITQTAPSLSQKRYALACSDYKSRSRLSSSLIDECTRYIDSNLKMPSLGLASCAEHFHKSTSTLKRKLKMHECSFQSVLDERIVLHSLKHLYQGDSVGTIASQLNYSNNANFRRMFRRCTGVWPQPDQSRIFYPLWP
;
A
#
# COMPACT_ATOMS: atom_id res chain seq x y z
N GLN A 1 -33.49 19.13 -17.00
CA GLN A 1 -32.40 18.18 -17.28
C GLN A 1 -31.38 18.26 -16.15
N THR A 2 -31.49 17.33 -15.21
CA THR A 2 -30.57 17.22 -14.07
C THR A 2 -29.50 16.19 -14.44
N ASN A 3 -28.29 16.64 -14.79
CA ASN A 3 -27.13 15.78 -14.92
C ASN A 3 -26.60 15.46 -13.53
N SER A 4 -27.06 14.34 -12.99
CA SER A 4 -26.45 13.73 -11.79
C SER A 4 -25.14 13.06 -12.20
N THR A 5 -24.03 13.75 -12.08
CA THR A 5 -22.72 13.12 -12.13
C THR A 5 -22.51 12.37 -10.83
N HIS A 6 -22.87 11.08 -10.81
CA HIS A 6 -22.47 10.19 -9.75
C HIS A 6 -20.96 9.95 -9.85
N THR A 7 -20.20 10.70 -9.08
CA THR A 7 -18.79 10.38 -8.82
C THR A 7 -18.76 9.18 -7.88
N THR A 8 -18.75 7.99 -8.45
CA THR A 8 -18.54 6.76 -7.67
C THR A 8 -17.11 6.79 -7.16
N LEU A 9 -16.96 7.02 -5.86
CA LEU A 9 -15.69 6.83 -5.15
C LEU A 9 -15.36 5.34 -5.18
N GLN A 10 -14.67 4.90 -6.24
CA GLN A 10 -14.14 3.55 -6.31
C GLN A 10 -13.08 3.40 -5.23
N SER A 11 -13.22 2.39 -4.38
CA SER A 11 -12.21 2.06 -3.39
C SER A 11 -10.89 1.72 -4.11
N PRO A 12 -9.72 1.95 -3.49
CA PRO A 12 -8.42 1.58 -4.06
C PRO A 12 -8.36 0.11 -4.51
N ILE A 13 -9.14 -0.74 -3.89
CA ILE A 13 -9.26 -2.17 -4.21
C ILE A 13 -9.98 -2.39 -5.55
N SER A 14 -11.03 -1.63 -5.85
CA SER A 14 -11.72 -1.72 -7.15
C SER A 14 -10.82 -1.25 -8.30
N ALA A 15 -9.97 -0.26 -8.03
CA ALA A 15 -9.01 0.20 -8.99
C ALA A 15 -7.95 -0.87 -9.32
N LEU A 16 -7.53 -1.65 -8.33
CA LEU A 16 -6.61 -2.79 -8.52
C LEU A 16 -7.24 -3.93 -9.32
N ASP A 17 -8.54 -4.15 -9.18
CA ASP A 17 -9.26 -5.17 -9.96
C ASP A 17 -9.34 -4.80 -11.45
N GLN A 18 -9.33 -3.52 -11.79
CA GLN A 18 -9.31 -3.06 -13.19
C GLN A 18 -7.96 -3.23 -13.88
N ILE A 19 -6.84 -3.21 -13.11
CA ILE A 19 -5.49 -3.46 -13.66
C ILE A 19 -5.37 -4.88 -14.24
N THR A 20 -6.15 -5.82 -13.76
CA THR A 20 -6.06 -7.23 -14.18
C THR A 20 -6.75 -7.52 -15.51
N GLN A 21 -7.48 -6.57 -16.08
CA GLN A 21 -8.28 -6.80 -17.30
C GLN A 21 -7.54 -6.53 -18.62
N THR A 22 -6.42 -5.82 -18.60
CA THR A 22 -5.57 -5.59 -19.77
C THR A 22 -4.30 -6.44 -19.65
N ALA A 23 -3.86 -7.12 -20.71
CA ALA A 23 -2.72 -8.03 -20.70
C ALA A 23 -1.50 -7.43 -19.95
N PRO A 24 -1.29 -7.81 -18.69
CA PRO A 24 -0.37 -7.09 -17.84
C PRO A 24 1.08 -7.48 -18.12
N SER A 25 1.99 -6.51 -18.01
CA SER A 25 3.42 -6.77 -17.98
C SER A 25 3.80 -7.73 -16.84
N LEU A 26 4.97 -8.37 -16.91
CA LEU A 26 5.47 -9.27 -15.84
C LEU A 26 5.48 -8.60 -14.46
N SER A 27 5.78 -7.30 -14.42
CA SER A 27 5.77 -6.50 -13.18
C SER A 27 4.37 -6.33 -12.59
N GLN A 28 3.38 -6.16 -13.46
CA GLN A 28 1.98 -6.04 -13.06
C GLN A 28 1.40 -7.37 -12.60
N LYS A 29 1.80 -8.48 -13.25
CA LYS A 29 1.43 -9.83 -12.80
C LYS A 29 1.96 -10.11 -11.41
N ARG A 30 3.21 -9.72 -11.11
CA ARG A 30 3.80 -9.85 -9.77
C ARG A 30 3.06 -9.02 -8.73
N TYR A 31 2.68 -7.80 -9.08
CA TYR A 31 1.92 -6.93 -8.18
C TYR A 31 0.50 -7.45 -7.98
N ALA A 32 -0.19 -7.86 -9.04
CA ALA A 32 -1.51 -8.45 -8.97
C ALA A 32 -1.51 -9.77 -8.16
N LEU A 33 -0.47 -10.60 -8.31
CA LEU A 33 -0.26 -11.80 -7.50
C LEU A 33 -0.03 -11.45 -6.03
N ALA A 34 0.82 -10.46 -5.74
CA ALA A 34 1.05 -10.00 -4.37
C ALA A 34 -0.24 -9.45 -3.73
N CYS A 35 -1.05 -8.70 -4.49
CA CYS A 35 -2.35 -8.22 -4.02
C CYS A 35 -3.37 -9.34 -3.87
N SER A 36 -3.36 -10.35 -4.75
CA SER A 36 -4.23 -11.52 -4.67
C SER A 36 -3.87 -12.39 -3.46
N ASP A 37 -2.59 -12.62 -3.23
CA ASP A 37 -2.09 -13.35 -2.05
C ASP A 37 -2.46 -12.61 -0.77
N TYR A 38 -2.38 -11.29 -0.77
CA TYR A 38 -2.82 -10.48 0.36
C TYR A 38 -4.33 -10.59 0.59
N LYS A 39 -5.15 -10.45 -0.45
CA LYS A 39 -6.61 -10.62 -0.33
C LYS A 39 -6.97 -12.01 0.20
N SER A 40 -6.26 -13.05 -0.22
CA SER A 40 -6.48 -14.41 0.25
C SER A 40 -6.03 -14.60 1.71
N ARG A 41 -4.91 -14.00 2.09
CA ARG A 41 -4.40 -13.98 3.48
C ARG A 41 -5.28 -13.12 4.39
N SER A 42 -5.79 -12.00 3.89
CA SER A 42 -6.71 -11.13 4.63
C SER A 42 -8.03 -11.81 4.99
N ARG A 43 -8.48 -12.76 4.19
CA ARG A 43 -9.68 -13.58 4.51
C ARG A 43 -9.43 -14.61 5.60
N LEU A 44 -8.16 -14.97 5.83
CA LEU A 44 -7.71 -15.90 6.87
C LEU A 44 -7.05 -15.15 8.04
N SER A 45 -7.07 -13.79 8.01
CA SER A 45 -6.32 -12.99 8.94
C SER A 45 -6.86 -13.14 10.35
N SER A 46 -5.94 -13.37 11.26
CA SER A 46 -6.25 -13.23 12.68
C SER A 46 -6.56 -11.76 12.97
N SER A 47 -7.39 -11.51 13.96
CA SER A 47 -7.71 -10.16 14.42
C SER A 47 -6.47 -9.28 14.64
N LEU A 48 -5.33 -9.87 14.99
CA LEU A 48 -4.07 -9.17 15.21
C LEU A 48 -3.52 -8.49 13.93
N ILE A 49 -3.58 -9.16 12.77
CA ILE A 49 -3.10 -8.57 11.51
C ILE A 49 -3.99 -7.40 11.12
N ASP A 50 -5.30 -7.56 11.24
CA ASP A 50 -6.26 -6.50 10.96
C ASP A 50 -6.08 -5.31 11.91
N GLU A 51 -5.80 -5.58 13.18
CA GLU A 51 -5.49 -4.55 14.18
C GLU A 51 -4.19 -3.82 13.84
N CYS A 52 -3.12 -4.53 13.48
CA CYS A 52 -1.86 -3.94 13.02
C CYS A 52 -2.05 -3.10 11.76
N THR A 53 -2.83 -3.59 10.81
CA THR A 53 -3.14 -2.86 9.57
C THR A 53 -3.88 -1.56 9.86
N ARG A 54 -4.90 -1.59 10.70
CA ARG A 54 -5.63 -0.38 11.12
C ARG A 54 -4.76 0.61 11.87
N TYR A 55 -3.89 0.11 12.75
CA TYR A 55 -2.92 0.95 13.46
C TYR A 55 -1.97 1.64 12.48
N ILE A 56 -1.40 0.90 11.54
CA ILE A 56 -0.52 1.43 10.50
C ILE A 56 -1.25 2.49 9.66
N ASP A 57 -2.46 2.22 9.18
CA ASP A 57 -3.24 3.16 8.37
C ASP A 57 -3.51 4.47 9.11
N SER A 58 -3.84 4.39 10.38
CA SER A 58 -4.12 5.57 11.21
C SER A 58 -2.87 6.39 11.50
N ASN A 59 -1.68 5.78 11.44
CA ASN A 59 -0.42 6.41 11.80
C ASN A 59 0.58 6.53 10.63
N LEU A 60 0.15 6.26 9.40
CA LEU A 60 1.02 6.14 8.24
C LEU A 60 1.89 7.39 7.98
N LYS A 61 1.39 8.56 8.37
CA LYS A 61 2.07 9.85 8.23
C LYS A 61 2.90 10.24 9.47
N MET A 62 2.91 9.41 10.50
CA MET A 62 3.63 9.71 11.74
C MET A 62 5.10 9.28 11.63
N PRO A 63 6.06 10.19 11.94
CA PRO A 63 7.50 9.87 11.88
C PRO A 63 7.92 8.73 12.82
N SER A 64 7.17 8.56 13.92
CA SER A 64 7.43 7.52 14.93
C SER A 64 6.84 6.16 14.59
N LEU A 65 6.16 6.02 13.43
CA LEU A 65 5.56 4.75 13.05
C LEU A 65 6.64 3.68 12.85
N GLY A 66 6.55 2.63 13.64
CA GLY A 66 7.48 1.51 13.59
C GLY A 66 7.00 0.31 14.41
N LEU A 67 7.78 -0.75 14.37
CA LEU A 67 7.48 -1.96 15.13
C LEU A 67 7.37 -1.70 16.64
N ALA A 68 8.22 -0.81 17.18
CA ALA A 68 8.23 -0.50 18.60
C ALA A 68 6.93 0.21 19.02
N SER A 69 6.54 1.26 18.30
CA SER A 69 5.31 2.01 18.58
C SER A 69 4.06 1.14 18.39
N CYS A 70 4.07 0.25 17.42
CA CYS A 70 3.00 -0.71 17.21
C CYS A 70 2.91 -1.72 18.37
N ALA A 71 4.03 -2.26 18.83
CA ALA A 71 4.08 -3.19 19.94
C ALA A 71 3.61 -2.53 21.25
N GLU A 72 4.04 -1.29 21.49
CA GLU A 72 3.59 -0.48 22.64
C GLU A 72 2.07 -0.25 22.63
N HIS A 73 1.52 0.13 21.47
CA HIS A 73 0.08 0.30 21.29
C HIS A 73 -0.72 -0.95 21.68
N PHE A 74 -0.20 -2.14 21.41
CA PHE A 74 -0.84 -3.40 21.77
C PHE A 74 -0.40 -3.95 23.13
N HIS A 75 0.32 -3.19 23.93
CA HIS A 75 0.85 -3.62 25.23
C HIS A 75 1.65 -4.93 25.13
N LYS A 76 2.47 -5.05 24.06
CA LYS A 76 3.30 -6.22 23.80
C LYS A 76 4.77 -5.81 23.61
N SER A 77 5.67 -6.75 23.89
CA SER A 77 7.07 -6.57 23.49
C SER A 77 7.21 -6.70 21.96
N THR A 78 8.22 -6.05 21.39
CA THR A 78 8.54 -6.17 19.96
C THR A 78 8.80 -7.62 19.55
N SER A 79 9.44 -8.40 20.41
CA SER A 79 9.70 -9.83 20.19
C SER A 79 8.39 -10.63 20.12
N THR A 80 7.46 -10.35 21.02
CA THR A 80 6.15 -11.01 21.03
C THR A 80 5.36 -10.66 19.77
N LEU A 81 5.35 -9.39 19.37
CA LEU A 81 4.65 -8.96 18.15
C LEU A 81 5.27 -9.61 16.91
N LYS A 82 6.60 -9.59 16.78
CA LYS A 82 7.31 -10.27 15.68
C LYS A 82 6.95 -11.74 15.58
N ARG A 83 6.98 -12.46 16.71
CA ARG A 83 6.67 -13.90 16.75
C ARG A 83 5.23 -14.16 16.30
N LYS A 84 4.28 -13.37 16.77
CA LYS A 84 2.87 -13.52 16.38
C LYS A 84 2.64 -13.23 14.91
N LEU A 85 3.25 -12.19 14.35
CA LEU A 85 3.17 -11.89 12.92
C LEU A 85 3.81 -13.02 12.08
N LYS A 86 4.95 -13.56 12.53
CA LYS A 86 5.62 -14.68 11.86
C LYS A 86 4.77 -15.95 11.81
N MET A 87 3.96 -16.21 12.84
CA MET A 87 3.02 -17.34 12.84
C MET A 87 1.98 -17.23 11.70
N HIS A 88 1.73 -16.03 11.20
CA HIS A 88 0.87 -15.74 10.05
C HIS A 88 1.66 -15.47 8.77
N GLU A 89 2.92 -15.93 8.71
CA GLU A 89 3.82 -15.78 7.56
C GLU A 89 4.03 -14.31 7.10
N CYS A 90 3.84 -13.36 7.99
CA CYS A 90 4.05 -11.95 7.69
C CYS A 90 5.01 -11.28 8.68
N SER A 91 5.48 -10.09 8.31
CA SER A 91 6.29 -9.23 9.16
C SER A 91 5.64 -7.85 9.26
N PHE A 92 5.96 -7.10 10.32
CA PHE A 92 5.53 -5.71 10.44
C PHE A 92 5.93 -4.90 9.20
N GLN A 93 7.17 -5.11 8.71
CA GLN A 93 7.69 -4.40 7.54
C GLN A 93 6.91 -4.73 6.26
N SER A 94 6.52 -6.00 6.07
CA SER A 94 5.73 -6.38 4.89
C SER A 94 4.33 -5.75 4.91
N VAL A 95 3.70 -5.68 6.07
CA VAL A 95 2.40 -4.99 6.22
C VAL A 95 2.56 -3.50 6.00
N LEU A 96 3.60 -2.89 6.57
CA LEU A 96 3.88 -1.46 6.40
C LEU A 96 4.15 -1.09 4.94
N ASP A 97 5.04 -1.83 4.26
CA ASP A 97 5.40 -1.59 2.86
C ASP A 97 4.16 -1.66 1.96
N GLU A 98 3.29 -2.58 2.22
CA GLU A 98 2.04 -2.73 1.50
C GLU A 98 1.10 -1.54 1.71
N ARG A 99 0.92 -1.09 2.95
CA ARG A 99 0.07 0.08 3.23
C ARG A 99 0.63 1.34 2.60
N ILE A 100 1.97 1.50 2.60
CA ILE A 100 2.65 2.59 1.91
C ILE A 100 2.38 2.54 0.41
N VAL A 101 2.48 1.37 -0.21
CA VAL A 101 2.20 1.21 -1.66
C VAL A 101 0.76 1.57 -1.98
N LEU A 102 -0.21 1.06 -1.23
CA LEU A 102 -1.63 1.34 -1.46
C LEU A 102 -1.94 2.85 -1.30
N HIS A 103 -1.39 3.48 -0.27
CA HIS A 103 -1.50 4.92 -0.08
C HIS A 103 -0.89 5.69 -1.26
N SER A 104 0.31 5.29 -1.68
CA SER A 104 1.02 5.93 -2.78
C SER A 104 0.29 5.80 -4.10
N LEU A 105 -0.26 4.63 -4.40
CA LEU A 105 -1.05 4.41 -5.63
C LEU A 105 -2.28 5.32 -5.67
N LYS A 106 -2.99 5.45 -4.55
CA LYS A 106 -4.14 6.36 -4.44
C LYS A 106 -3.74 7.80 -4.75
N HIS A 107 -2.64 8.27 -4.17
CA HIS A 107 -2.16 9.64 -4.35
C HIS A 107 -1.58 9.89 -5.75
N LEU A 108 -0.84 8.93 -6.32
CA LEU A 108 -0.38 8.98 -7.70
C LEU A 108 -1.56 9.06 -8.67
N TYR A 109 -2.61 8.29 -8.42
CA TYR A 109 -3.85 8.35 -9.21
C TYR A 109 -4.55 9.72 -9.11
N GLN A 110 -4.46 10.38 -7.97
CA GLN A 110 -4.98 11.73 -7.76
C GLN A 110 -4.11 12.83 -8.39
N GLY A 111 -2.95 12.47 -8.96
CA GLY A 111 -2.02 13.39 -9.60
C GLY A 111 -0.97 13.98 -8.66
N ASP A 112 -0.86 13.48 -7.44
CA ASP A 112 0.16 13.96 -6.50
C ASP A 112 1.57 13.60 -6.97
N SER A 113 2.51 14.51 -6.75
CA SER A 113 3.92 14.27 -7.11
C SER A 113 4.57 13.23 -6.20
N VAL A 114 5.54 12.51 -6.74
CA VAL A 114 6.36 11.55 -5.95
C VAL A 114 7.01 12.22 -4.75
N GLY A 115 7.45 13.47 -4.91
CA GLY A 115 8.03 14.26 -3.82
C GLY A 115 7.04 14.53 -2.69
N THR A 116 5.83 14.92 -3.05
CA THR A 116 4.74 15.14 -2.08
C THR A 116 4.42 13.87 -1.31
N ILE A 117 4.27 12.76 -2.01
CA ILE A 117 3.97 11.45 -1.40
C ILE A 117 5.09 11.02 -0.47
N ALA A 118 6.34 11.08 -0.92
CA ALA A 118 7.51 10.73 -0.11
C ALA A 118 7.59 11.56 1.17
N SER A 119 7.36 12.88 1.08
CA SER A 119 7.33 13.77 2.24
C SER A 119 6.21 13.43 3.21
N GLN A 120 5.02 13.16 2.72
CA GLN A 120 3.88 12.77 3.57
C GLN A 120 4.13 11.44 4.32
N LEU A 121 4.90 10.55 3.73
CA LEU A 121 5.25 9.25 4.29
C LEU A 121 6.58 9.26 5.06
N ASN A 122 7.10 10.46 5.36
CA ASN A 122 8.32 10.67 6.15
C ASN A 122 9.59 10.03 5.56
N TYR A 123 9.65 9.88 4.25
CA TYR A 123 10.89 9.50 3.59
C TYR A 123 11.87 10.67 3.56
N SER A 124 13.10 10.44 4.02
CA SER A 124 14.16 11.44 4.05
C SER A 124 14.55 11.97 2.66
N ASN A 125 14.33 11.16 1.62
CA ASN A 125 14.51 11.57 0.24
C ASN A 125 13.66 10.72 -0.71
N ASN A 126 13.38 11.27 -1.89
CA ASN A 126 12.58 10.62 -2.93
C ASN A 126 13.22 9.33 -3.46
N ALA A 127 14.54 9.20 -3.41
CA ALA A 127 15.24 8.01 -3.91
C ALA A 127 14.92 6.78 -3.04
N ASN A 128 14.88 6.94 -1.72
CA ASN A 128 14.53 5.86 -0.80
C ASN A 128 13.09 5.39 -1.00
N PHE A 129 12.16 6.33 -1.13
CA PHE A 129 10.77 6.03 -1.46
C PHE A 129 10.66 5.27 -2.79
N ARG A 130 11.31 5.78 -3.85
CA ARG A 130 11.29 5.16 -5.18
C ARG A 130 11.83 3.74 -5.17
N ARG A 131 12.92 3.48 -4.45
CA ARG A 131 13.50 2.13 -4.33
C ARG A 131 12.54 1.17 -3.62
N MET A 132 11.93 1.61 -2.51
CA MET A 132 10.93 0.83 -1.79
C MET A 132 9.75 0.52 -2.69
N PHE A 133 9.18 1.54 -3.33
CA PHE A 133 8.02 1.38 -4.22
C PHE A 133 8.33 0.39 -5.36
N ARG A 134 9.48 0.54 -6.04
CA ARG A 134 9.91 -0.40 -7.08
C ARG A 134 10.12 -1.81 -6.56
N ARG A 135 10.71 -1.96 -5.38
CA ARG A 135 10.90 -3.28 -4.75
C ARG A 135 9.57 -3.99 -4.55
N CYS A 136 8.54 -3.27 -4.13
CA CYS A 136 7.23 -3.83 -3.83
C CYS A 136 6.36 -4.05 -5.06
N THR A 137 6.40 -3.12 -6.02
CA THR A 137 5.50 -3.11 -7.20
C THR A 137 6.15 -3.59 -8.48
N GLY A 138 7.48 -3.60 -8.55
CA GLY A 138 8.24 -3.89 -9.75
C GLY A 138 8.39 -2.71 -10.72
N VAL A 139 7.70 -1.59 -10.48
CA VAL A 139 7.69 -0.40 -11.33
C VAL A 139 8.16 0.84 -10.57
N TRP A 140 8.69 1.84 -11.30
CA TRP A 140 9.06 3.12 -10.71
C TRP A 140 7.82 4.00 -10.53
N PRO A 141 7.67 4.69 -9.38
CA PRO A 141 6.68 5.73 -9.26
C PRO A 141 7.10 6.90 -10.13
N GLN A 142 6.20 7.35 -10.96
CA GLN A 142 6.47 8.46 -11.88
C GLN A 142 5.68 9.69 -11.43
N PRO A 143 6.24 10.90 -11.43
CA PRO A 143 5.53 12.09 -10.98
C PRO A 143 4.47 12.58 -11.97
N ASP A 144 4.56 12.22 -13.21
CA ASP A 144 3.76 12.87 -14.26
C ASP A 144 2.92 11.85 -15.06
N GLN A 145 2.12 11.21 -14.42
CA GLN A 145 1.71 9.97 -14.64
C GLN A 145 0.50 9.68 -15.19
N SER A 146 -0.19 10.66 -15.44
CA SER A 146 -1.34 10.58 -16.29
C SER A 146 -1.08 9.75 -17.57
N ARG A 147 0.14 9.74 -18.10
CA ARG A 147 0.44 9.09 -19.38
C ARG A 147 1.06 7.68 -19.32
N ILE A 148 1.63 7.29 -18.19
CA ILE A 148 2.33 5.99 -18.11
C ILE A 148 1.52 4.96 -17.33
N PHE A 149 0.71 5.41 -16.39
CA PHE A 149 -0.28 4.57 -15.75
C PHE A 149 -1.57 4.43 -16.59
N TYR A 150 -1.84 5.35 -17.51
CA TYR A 150 -3.07 5.33 -18.30
C TYR A 150 -3.18 4.22 -19.36
N PRO A 151 -2.12 3.68 -19.95
CA PRO A 151 -2.28 2.45 -20.72
C PRO A 151 -2.57 1.23 -19.87
N LEU A 152 -2.40 1.37 -18.54
CA LEU A 152 -2.56 0.30 -17.57
C LEU A 152 -3.76 0.51 -16.66
N TRP A 153 -4.34 1.67 -16.76
CA TRP A 153 -5.47 2.15 -16.00
C TRP A 153 -6.48 2.71 -16.98
N PRO A 154 -7.51 1.97 -17.32
CA PRO A 154 -8.57 2.48 -18.17
C PRO A 154 -9.36 3.60 -17.50
#